data_646879fbd8d7bea8428d39edb5cf62a3
#
_entry.id   646879fbd8d7bea8428d39edb5cf62a3
#
_cell.length_a   1.000
_cell.length_b   1.000
_cell.length_c   1.000
_cell.angle_alpha   90.00
_cell.angle_beta   90.00
_cell.angle_gamma   90.00
#
_symmetry.space_group_name_H-M   'P 1'
#
loop_
_entity.id
_entity.type
_entity.pdbx_description
1 polymer ?
#
loop_
_entity_poly.entity_id
_entity_poly.type
_entity_poly.pdbx_seq_one_letter_code
_entity_poly.pdbx_strand_id
1 'polypeptide(L)'
;MKFCSSKLNKISKLIQQHFENLREEFIPGKTKIAIAGPTFGFAEVNEAIDSLLSTWVTMGKKVKKFENSFARYIGSKYSVMVNSGSSANLLALS
;
A
#
# COMPACT_ATOMS: atom_id res chain seq x y z
N MET A 1 -12.86 5.07 18.86
CA MET A 1 -11.73 5.76 19.52
C MET A 1 -11.17 6.80 18.54
N LYS A 2 -11.31 8.10 18.82
CA LYS A 2 -10.66 9.14 17.98
C LYS A 2 -9.21 9.23 18.43
N PHE A 3 -8.29 8.64 17.67
CA PHE A 3 -6.86 8.87 17.89
C PHE A 3 -6.58 10.37 17.70
N CYS A 4 -5.83 10.93 18.64
CA CYS A 4 -5.44 12.33 18.61
C CYS A 4 -4.59 12.59 17.36
N SER A 5 -5.09 13.40 16.44
CA SER A 5 -4.46 13.76 15.14
C SER A 5 -2.97 14.12 15.28
N SER A 6 -2.55 14.70 16.41
CA SER A 6 -1.15 15.08 16.66
C SER A 6 -0.20 13.90 16.81
N LYS A 7 -0.65 12.77 17.38
CA LYS A 7 0.18 11.55 17.52
C LYS A 7 0.37 10.83 16.18
N LEU A 8 -0.69 10.76 15.37
CA LEU A 8 -0.61 10.22 14.01
C LEU A 8 0.37 11.02 13.14
N ASN A 9 0.32 12.35 13.23
CA ASN A 9 1.24 13.21 12.51
C ASN A 9 2.71 13.00 12.93
N LYS A 10 2.99 12.69 14.19
CA LYS A 10 4.35 12.35 14.64
C LYS A 10 4.81 11.02 14.07
N ILE A 11 3.97 9.99 14.09
CA ILE A 11 4.29 8.68 13.51
C ILE A 11 4.56 8.83 12.01
N SER A 12 3.68 9.53 11.29
CA SER A 12 3.84 9.79 9.85
C SER A 12 5.17 10.50 9.52
N LYS A 13 5.56 11.51 10.30
CA LYS A 13 6.85 12.18 10.14
C LYS A 13 8.05 11.26 10.35
N LEU A 14 8.00 10.38 11.37
CA LEU A 14 9.07 9.42 11.64
C LEU A 14 9.22 8.41 10.50
N ILE A 15 8.11 7.93 9.94
CA ILE A 15 8.13 7.03 8.78
C ILE A 15 8.72 7.73 7.57
N GLN A 16 8.32 8.98 7.32
CA GLN A 16 8.85 9.78 6.21
C GLN A 16 10.38 9.96 6.33
N GLN A 17 10.86 10.36 7.50
CA GLN A 17 12.30 10.50 7.77
C GLN A 17 13.06 9.17 7.56
N HIS A 18 12.46 8.04 7.97
CA HIS A 18 13.07 6.73 7.73
C HIS A 18 13.28 6.46 6.25
N PHE A 19 12.28 6.69 5.41
CA PHE A 19 12.39 6.48 3.97
C PHE A 19 13.30 7.50 3.27
N GLU A 20 13.39 8.73 3.76
CA GLU A 20 14.35 9.72 3.26
C GLU A 20 15.79 9.28 3.54
N ASN A 21 16.06 8.71 4.71
CA ASN A 21 17.38 8.20 5.10
C ASN A 21 17.78 6.90 4.37
N LEU A 22 16.83 6.15 3.83
CA LEU A 22 17.09 4.92 3.06
C LEU A 22 17.45 5.17 1.59
N ARG A 23 17.40 6.41 1.10
CA ARG A 23 17.78 6.74 -0.27
C ARG A 23 19.30 6.67 -0.40
N GLU A 24 19.79 5.50 -0.83
CA GLU A 24 21.18 5.35 -1.26
C GLU A 24 21.37 5.89 -2.68
N GLU A 25 22.41 6.67 -2.89
CA GLU A 25 22.78 7.13 -4.23
C GLU A 25 23.34 5.95 -5.03
N PHE A 26 22.82 5.76 -6.25
CA PHE A 26 23.31 4.72 -7.13
C PHE A 26 24.71 5.08 -7.64
N ILE A 27 25.71 4.26 -7.31
CA ILE A 27 27.10 4.42 -7.77
C ILE A 27 27.40 3.34 -8.81
N PRO A 28 27.58 3.71 -10.10
CA PRO A 28 27.93 2.74 -11.14
C PRO A 28 29.19 1.92 -10.79
N GLY A 29 29.11 0.61 -10.96
CA GLY A 29 30.18 -0.33 -10.66
C GLY A 29 30.38 -0.68 -9.18
N LYS A 30 29.65 -0.04 -8.24
CA LYS A 30 29.69 -0.33 -6.79
C LYS A 30 28.35 -0.80 -6.25
N THR A 31 27.26 -0.12 -6.61
CA THR A 31 25.93 -0.45 -6.10
C THR A 31 25.42 -1.72 -6.77
N LYS A 32 25.05 -2.74 -5.98
CA LYS A 32 24.42 -3.96 -6.50
C LYS A 32 23.03 -3.64 -7.07
N ILE A 33 22.80 -4.10 -8.30
CA ILE A 33 21.47 -4.05 -8.91
C ILE A 33 20.70 -5.29 -8.44
N ALA A 34 19.67 -5.09 -7.62
CA ALA A 34 18.78 -6.17 -7.23
C ALA A 34 17.84 -6.56 -8.38
N ILE A 35 17.62 -7.87 -8.57
CA ILE A 35 16.67 -8.38 -9.58
C ILE A 35 15.24 -7.94 -9.25
N ALA A 36 14.91 -7.89 -7.97
CA ALA A 36 13.65 -7.34 -7.46
C ALA A 36 13.90 -6.65 -6.11
N GLY A 37 13.25 -5.54 -5.90
CA GLY A 37 13.28 -4.80 -4.64
C GLY A 37 11.89 -4.31 -4.27
N PRO A 38 11.64 -3.99 -3.00
CA PRO A 38 10.37 -3.41 -2.59
C PRO A 38 10.16 -2.07 -3.31
N THR A 39 9.02 -1.91 -3.93
CA THR A 39 8.60 -0.67 -4.62
C THR A 39 7.70 0.21 -3.76
N PHE A 40 7.40 -0.24 -2.54
CA PHE A 40 6.63 0.55 -1.59
C PHE A 40 7.53 1.53 -0.82
N GLY A 41 6.96 2.67 -0.46
CA GLY A 41 7.64 3.72 0.29
C GLY A 41 6.80 4.23 1.46
N PHE A 42 7.04 5.49 1.80
CA PHE A 42 6.33 6.17 2.88
C PHE A 42 4.80 6.10 2.75
N ALA A 43 4.26 6.33 1.55
CA ALA A 43 2.81 6.44 1.35
C ALA A 43 2.11 5.12 1.67
N GLU A 44 2.63 3.99 1.18
CA GLU A 44 2.08 2.65 1.38
C GLU A 44 2.16 2.23 2.85
N VAL A 45 3.30 2.48 3.50
CA VAL A 45 3.49 2.16 4.92
C VAL A 45 2.59 3.02 5.80
N ASN A 46 2.44 4.30 5.49
CA ASN A 46 1.55 5.19 6.21
C ASN A 46 0.08 4.75 6.11
N GLU A 47 -0.39 4.34 4.93
CA GLU A 47 -1.74 3.79 4.73
C GLU A 47 -1.96 2.46 5.48
N ALA A 48 -0.92 1.61 5.53
CA ALA A 48 -0.99 0.36 6.29
C ALA A 48 -1.11 0.63 7.80
N ILE A 49 -0.31 1.55 8.34
CA ILE A 49 -0.37 1.95 9.75
C ILE A 49 -1.72 2.58 10.09
N ASP A 50 -2.25 3.45 9.24
CA ASP A 50 -3.59 4.02 9.43
C ASP A 50 -4.66 2.92 9.51
N SER A 51 -4.57 1.90 8.66
CA SER A 51 -5.48 0.77 8.69
C SER A 51 -5.38 -0.03 10.00
N LEU A 52 -4.16 -0.34 10.45
CA LEU A 52 -3.91 -1.06 11.69
C LEU A 52 -4.38 -0.27 12.92
N LEU A 53 -4.10 1.02 12.97
CA LEU A 53 -4.53 1.90 14.06
C LEU A 53 -6.05 2.12 14.09
N SER A 54 -6.73 2.00 12.95
CA SER A 54 -8.19 2.03 12.90
C SER A 54 -8.82 0.77 13.50
N THR A 55 -8.04 -0.28 13.73
CA THR A 55 -8.46 -1.64 14.13
C THR A 55 -9.39 -2.33 13.13
N TRP A 56 -9.64 -1.72 11.98
CA TRP A 56 -10.45 -2.30 10.91
C TRP A 56 -9.55 -2.95 9.86
N VAL A 57 -9.23 -4.22 10.09
CA VAL A 57 -8.28 -5.01 9.26
C VAL A 57 -8.98 -5.99 8.31
N THR A 58 -10.29 -5.82 8.11
CA THR A 58 -11.09 -6.60 7.17
C THR A 58 -11.52 -5.74 5.98
N MET A 59 -12.26 -6.34 5.03
CA MET A 59 -12.81 -5.62 3.88
C MET A 59 -13.65 -4.42 4.33
N GLY A 60 -13.33 -3.23 3.81
CA GLY A 60 -13.98 -1.99 4.23
C GLY A 60 -13.87 -0.88 3.19
N LYS A 61 -13.91 0.36 3.63
CA LYS A 61 -13.90 1.55 2.77
C LYS A 61 -12.67 1.63 1.85
N LYS A 62 -11.49 1.20 2.32
CA LYS A 62 -10.25 1.22 1.53
C LYS A 62 -10.31 0.20 0.38
N VAL A 63 -10.82 -1.00 0.64
CA VAL A 63 -11.04 -2.02 -0.40
C VAL A 63 -12.01 -1.50 -1.45
N LYS A 64 -13.15 -0.96 -1.05
CA LYS A 64 -14.14 -0.40 -1.99
C LYS A 64 -13.57 0.76 -2.82
N LYS A 65 -12.76 1.62 -2.20
CA LYS A 65 -12.07 2.70 -2.92
C LYS A 65 -11.08 2.14 -3.96
N PHE A 66 -10.33 1.11 -3.58
CA PHE A 66 -9.41 0.42 -4.49
C PHE A 66 -10.16 -0.21 -5.67
N GLU A 67 -11.20 -1.01 -5.44
CA GLU A 67 -12.03 -1.62 -6.46
C GLU A 67 -12.52 -0.60 -7.48
N ASN A 68 -13.12 0.51 -7.01
CA ASN A 68 -13.62 1.57 -7.87
C ASN A 68 -12.49 2.26 -8.68
N SER A 69 -11.33 2.45 -8.09
CA SER A 69 -10.20 3.09 -8.75
C SER A 69 -9.56 2.17 -9.79
N PHE A 70 -9.43 0.89 -9.46
CA PHE A 70 -8.89 -0.12 -10.36
C PHE A 70 -9.82 -0.37 -11.54
N ALA A 71 -11.13 -0.49 -11.31
CA ALA A 71 -12.12 -0.61 -12.39
C ALA A 71 -12.01 0.55 -13.39
N ARG A 72 -11.90 1.79 -12.91
CA ARG A 72 -11.68 2.96 -13.77
C ARG A 72 -10.36 2.91 -14.54
N TYR A 73 -9.29 2.49 -13.86
CA TYR A 73 -7.96 2.41 -14.46
C TYR A 73 -7.91 1.43 -15.65
N ILE A 74 -8.53 0.26 -15.51
CA ILE A 74 -8.59 -0.76 -16.59
C ILE A 74 -9.76 -0.59 -17.56
N GLY A 75 -10.63 0.40 -17.34
CA GLY A 75 -11.79 0.66 -18.22
C GLY A 75 -12.95 -0.34 -18.04
N SER A 76 -13.01 -1.07 -16.90
CA SER A 76 -14.11 -1.98 -16.59
C SER A 76 -15.20 -1.28 -15.79
N LYS A 77 -16.42 -1.85 -15.81
CA LYS A 77 -17.54 -1.34 -15.01
C LYS A 77 -17.39 -1.64 -13.53
N TYR A 78 -16.82 -2.79 -13.18
CA TYR A 78 -16.62 -3.28 -11.82
C TYR A 78 -15.27 -3.95 -11.67
N SER A 79 -14.77 -4.00 -10.44
CA SER A 79 -13.71 -4.91 -10.02
C SER A 79 -14.00 -5.45 -8.63
N VAL A 80 -13.46 -6.62 -8.32
CA VAL A 80 -13.64 -7.30 -7.04
C VAL A 80 -12.28 -7.67 -6.48
N MET A 81 -12.04 -7.25 -5.24
CA MET A 81 -10.83 -7.62 -4.50
C MET A 81 -10.96 -9.05 -3.98
N VAL A 82 -9.94 -9.87 -4.19
CA VAL A 82 -9.84 -11.25 -3.70
C VAL A 82 -8.55 -11.43 -2.92
N ASN A 83 -8.43 -12.53 -2.18
CA ASN A 83 -7.29 -12.80 -1.30
C ASN A 83 -6.04 -13.34 -2.02
N SER A 84 -6.16 -13.77 -3.26
CA SER A 84 -5.04 -14.32 -4.04
C SER A 84 -5.33 -14.33 -5.54
N GLY A 85 -4.28 -14.43 -6.36
CA GLY A 85 -4.40 -14.62 -7.80
C GLY A 85 -5.13 -15.93 -8.17
N SER A 86 -4.94 -17.00 -7.40
CA SER A 86 -5.68 -18.25 -7.59
C SER A 86 -7.18 -18.08 -7.40
N SER A 87 -7.59 -17.31 -6.39
CA SER A 87 -9.00 -16.97 -6.18
C SER A 87 -9.53 -16.07 -7.30
N ALA A 88 -8.72 -15.17 -7.83
CA ALA A 88 -9.10 -14.33 -8.96
C ALA A 88 -9.35 -15.20 -10.22
N ASN A 89 -8.47 -16.15 -10.52
CA ASN A 89 -8.64 -17.06 -11.64
C ASN A 89 -9.90 -17.94 -11.48
N LEU A 90 -10.11 -18.46 -10.27
CA LEU A 90 -11.31 -19.27 -10.00
C LEU A 90 -12.60 -18.46 -10.20
N LEU A 91 -12.63 -17.24 -9.70
CA LEU A 91 -13.78 -16.36 -9.85
C LEU A 91 -14.03 -15.95 -11.30
N ALA A 92 -12.95 -15.76 -12.09
CA ALA A 92 -13.06 -15.41 -13.50
C ALA A 92 -13.60 -16.54 -14.38
N LEU A 93 -13.46 -17.80 -13.93
CA LEU A 93 -13.88 -19.01 -14.66
C LEU A 93 -15.25 -19.55 -14.20
N SER A 94 -15.81 -19.00 -13.11
CA SER A 94 -17.11 -19.41 -12.59
C SER A 94 -18.25 -18.59 -13.19
#